data_e5e5170481aaa3a7ea43fe430e211871
#
_entry.id   e5e5170481aaa3a7ea43fe430e211871
#
_cell.length_a   1.000
_cell.length_b   1.000
_cell.length_c   1.000
_cell.angle_alpha   90.00
_cell.angle_beta   90.00
_cell.angle_gamma   90.00
#
_symmetry.space_group_name_H-M   'P 1'
#
loop_
_entity.id
_entity.type
_entity.pdbx_description
1 polymer ?
#
loop_
_entity_poly.entity_id
_entity_poly.type
_entity_poly.pdbx_seq_one_letter_code
_entity_poly.pdbx_strand_id
1 'polypeptide(L)'
;MYKRQTVGDPQGEFRIGPIANKAQYEKILRMIEIGIEEGARLVAGGIEKPEGYEKGYYVKPTVFADVTNDMTIAKEEIFGPVLSIIKYDNEDEAIEIANDTEYGLAGYVQGEPEHAKEVARKIRAGQVIINGGARGTGAPFGGYKSSGNGREHGLHGLEECLETKAVIAP
;
A
#
# COMPACT_ATOMS: atom_id res chain seq x y z
N MET A 1 -8.38 4.78 14.68
CA MET A 1 -8.74 3.65 13.78
C MET A 1 -7.85 2.43 14.04
N TYR A 2 -6.54 2.54 14.07
CA TYR A 2 -5.59 1.43 14.32
C TYR A 2 -5.78 0.70 15.67
N LYS A 3 -6.18 1.38 16.74
CA LYS A 3 -6.50 0.76 18.04
C LYS A 3 -7.66 -0.25 18.02
N ARG A 4 -8.38 -0.38 16.90
CA ARG A 4 -9.47 -1.34 16.70
C ARG A 4 -9.08 -2.53 15.83
N GLN A 5 -7.83 -2.63 15.40
CA GLN A 5 -7.32 -3.76 14.64
C GLN A 5 -7.07 -4.92 15.60
N THR A 6 -7.79 -6.00 15.42
CA THR A 6 -7.59 -7.25 16.16
C THR A 6 -6.72 -8.19 15.35
N VAL A 7 -5.68 -8.71 15.99
CA VAL A 7 -4.85 -9.80 15.45
C VAL A 7 -5.41 -11.10 15.98
N GLY A 8 -5.55 -12.10 15.13
CA GLY A 8 -6.15 -13.37 15.59
C GLY A 8 -6.00 -14.55 14.65
N ASP A 9 -6.54 -15.67 15.13
CA ASP A 9 -6.60 -16.94 14.40
C ASP A 9 -7.43 -16.78 13.11
N PRO A 10 -6.95 -17.26 11.95
CA PRO A 10 -7.69 -17.24 10.68
C PRO A 10 -9.09 -17.89 10.72
N GLN A 11 -9.35 -18.74 11.69
CA GLN A 11 -10.68 -19.37 11.90
C GLN A 11 -11.58 -18.60 12.87
N GLY A 12 -11.09 -17.51 13.47
CA GLY A 12 -11.80 -16.71 14.45
C GLY A 12 -12.28 -15.35 13.93
N GLU A 13 -12.86 -14.57 14.84
CA GLU A 13 -13.25 -13.18 14.57
C GLU A 13 -12.01 -12.26 14.72
N PHE A 14 -11.36 -11.93 13.62
CA PHE A 14 -10.18 -11.05 13.60
C PHE A 14 -10.18 -10.18 12.34
N ARG A 15 -9.28 -9.18 12.29
CA ARG A 15 -9.06 -8.32 11.13
C ARG A 15 -7.70 -8.53 10.47
N ILE A 16 -6.70 -8.99 11.23
CA ILE A 16 -5.34 -9.24 10.75
C ILE A 16 -4.94 -10.64 11.21
N GLY A 17 -4.66 -11.51 10.25
CA GLY A 17 -4.13 -12.86 10.46
C GLY A 17 -2.61 -12.87 10.57
N PRO A 18 -2.01 -14.07 10.60
CA PRO A 18 -0.55 -14.23 10.59
C PRO A 18 0.05 -13.85 9.24
N ILE A 19 1.32 -13.48 9.25
CA ILE A 19 2.13 -13.28 8.04
C ILE A 19 2.35 -14.62 7.35
N ALA A 20 2.35 -14.62 6.02
CA ALA A 20 2.31 -15.83 5.19
C ALA A 20 3.51 -16.78 5.39
N ASN A 21 4.70 -16.25 5.69
CA ASN A 21 5.91 -17.05 5.88
C ASN A 21 6.94 -16.37 6.76
N LYS A 22 7.98 -17.12 7.16
CA LYS A 22 9.04 -16.66 8.05
C LYS A 22 9.85 -15.51 7.44
N ALA A 23 10.22 -15.59 6.17
CA ALA A 23 11.06 -14.58 5.54
C ALA A 23 10.36 -13.21 5.50
N GLN A 24 9.06 -13.19 5.17
CA GLN A 24 8.26 -11.98 5.18
C GLN A 24 8.08 -11.43 6.61
N TYR A 25 7.84 -12.32 7.59
CA TYR A 25 7.74 -11.93 8.99
C TYR A 25 9.03 -11.24 9.47
N GLU A 26 10.19 -11.83 9.20
CA GLU A 26 11.51 -11.27 9.57
C GLU A 26 11.79 -9.95 8.84
N LYS A 27 11.40 -9.83 7.55
CA LYS A 27 11.49 -8.55 6.82
C LYS A 27 10.68 -7.46 7.50
N ILE A 28 9.43 -7.74 7.87
CA ILE A 28 8.55 -6.75 8.53
C ILE A 28 9.15 -6.28 9.87
N LEU A 29 9.61 -7.21 10.71
CA LEU A 29 10.22 -6.83 11.99
C LEU A 29 11.45 -5.96 11.80
N ARG A 30 12.34 -6.33 10.86
CA ARG A 30 13.52 -5.54 10.53
C ARG A 30 13.15 -4.13 10.02
N MET A 31 12.13 -4.01 9.19
CA MET A 31 11.66 -2.70 8.71
C MET A 31 11.10 -1.85 9.85
N ILE A 32 10.43 -2.45 10.84
CA ILE A 32 9.97 -1.74 12.04
C ILE A 32 11.17 -1.25 12.86
N GLU A 33 12.21 -2.08 13.03
CA GLU A 33 13.45 -1.70 13.72
C GLU A 33 14.14 -0.54 13.01
N ILE A 34 14.31 -0.62 11.69
CA ILE A 34 14.89 0.45 10.86
C ILE A 34 14.11 1.76 11.04
N GLY A 35 12.78 1.73 11.00
CA GLY A 35 11.98 2.94 11.21
C GLY A 35 12.22 3.59 12.59
N ILE A 36 12.41 2.79 13.63
CA ILE A 36 12.76 3.27 14.98
C ILE A 36 14.18 3.88 14.98
N GLU A 37 15.15 3.20 14.38
CA GLU A 37 16.55 3.63 14.30
C GLU A 37 16.72 4.92 13.47
N GLU A 38 15.96 5.08 12.41
CA GLU A 38 15.92 6.30 11.58
C GLU A 38 15.20 7.48 12.27
N GLY A 39 14.59 7.25 13.44
CA GLY A 39 13.99 8.29 14.27
C GLY A 39 12.51 8.54 14.04
N ALA A 40 11.82 7.68 13.28
CA ALA A 40 10.36 7.74 13.17
C ALA A 40 9.70 7.46 14.52
N ARG A 41 8.66 8.21 14.86
CA ARG A 41 8.00 8.06 16.15
C ARG A 41 7.01 6.90 16.12
N LEU A 42 7.32 5.82 16.84
CA LEU A 42 6.41 4.69 17.02
C LEU A 42 5.19 5.11 17.87
N VAL A 43 4.01 5.10 17.27
CA VAL A 43 2.75 5.48 17.91
C VAL A 43 1.98 4.28 18.46
N ALA A 44 2.09 3.15 17.77
CA ALA A 44 1.43 1.90 18.15
C ALA A 44 2.16 0.70 17.56
N GLY A 45 1.99 -0.47 18.16
CA GLY A 45 2.57 -1.73 17.67
C GLY A 45 4.02 -1.91 18.10
N GLY A 46 4.90 -2.21 17.15
CA GLY A 46 6.32 -2.50 17.37
C GLY A 46 6.66 -3.97 17.13
N ILE A 47 7.88 -4.35 17.49
CA ILE A 47 8.48 -5.66 17.19
C ILE A 47 8.00 -6.81 18.10
N GLU A 48 7.39 -6.48 19.23
CA GLU A 48 6.89 -7.50 20.14
C GLU A 48 5.70 -8.24 19.55
N LYS A 49 5.59 -9.52 19.88
CA LYS A 49 4.42 -10.32 19.48
C LYS A 49 3.14 -9.82 20.16
N PRO A 50 1.98 -9.97 19.49
CA PRO A 50 0.69 -9.74 20.13
C PRO A 50 0.49 -10.71 21.31
N GLU A 51 -0.13 -10.24 22.38
CA GLU A 51 -0.48 -11.05 23.54
C GLU A 51 -1.35 -12.25 23.14
N GLY A 52 -1.03 -13.43 23.63
CA GLY A 52 -1.70 -14.70 23.30
C GLY A 52 -1.28 -15.32 21.96
N TYR A 53 -0.36 -14.70 21.22
CA TYR A 53 0.14 -15.19 19.93
C TYR A 53 1.67 -15.33 19.90
N GLU A 54 2.23 -15.94 20.93
CA GLU A 54 3.69 -16.17 21.07
C GLU A 54 4.24 -17.15 20.03
N LYS A 55 3.35 -18.02 19.48
CA LYS A 55 3.65 -18.93 18.38
C LYS A 55 3.11 -18.38 17.07
N GLY A 56 3.77 -18.73 15.95
CA GLY A 56 3.37 -18.27 14.62
C GLY A 56 3.96 -16.90 14.24
N TYR A 57 3.60 -16.43 13.05
CA TYR A 57 4.15 -15.21 12.43
C TYR A 57 3.22 -14.00 12.59
N TYR A 58 2.83 -13.71 13.83
CA TYR A 58 1.94 -12.60 14.13
C TYR A 58 2.72 -11.33 14.39
N VAL A 59 2.28 -10.21 13.78
CA VAL A 59 2.83 -8.88 13.95
C VAL A 59 1.74 -7.95 14.48
N LYS A 60 2.07 -7.12 15.46
CA LYS A 60 1.17 -6.06 15.93
C LYS A 60 0.96 -5.03 14.82
N PRO A 61 -0.28 -4.56 14.59
CA PRO A 61 -0.50 -3.38 13.75
C PRO A 61 0.35 -2.22 14.25
N THR A 62 1.24 -1.76 13.40
CA THR A 62 2.27 -0.79 13.75
C THR A 62 2.02 0.54 13.04
N VAL A 63 2.18 1.65 13.74
CA VAL A 63 1.99 2.99 13.20
C VAL A 63 3.19 3.85 13.55
N PHE A 64 3.80 4.42 12.53
CA PHE A 64 4.81 5.46 12.66
C PHE A 64 4.23 6.82 12.30
N ALA A 65 4.58 7.84 13.09
CA ALA A 65 4.37 9.24 12.79
C ALA A 65 5.71 9.97 12.69
N ASP A 66 5.65 11.21 12.19
CA ASP A 66 6.82 12.05 11.97
C ASP A 66 7.87 11.38 11.04
N VAL A 67 7.37 10.54 10.11
CA VAL A 67 8.19 9.92 9.07
C VAL A 67 8.56 11.00 8.05
N THR A 68 9.82 11.03 7.62
CA THR A 68 10.29 11.87 6.51
C THR A 68 10.35 11.06 5.22
N ASN A 69 10.29 11.72 4.08
CA ASN A 69 10.20 11.04 2.79
C ASN A 69 11.50 10.30 2.38
N ASP A 70 12.62 10.56 3.02
CA ASP A 70 13.92 9.93 2.82
C ASP A 70 14.14 8.68 3.68
N MET A 71 13.29 8.43 4.67
CA MET A 71 13.39 7.24 5.52
C MET A 71 13.11 5.95 4.73
N THR A 72 13.79 4.88 5.09
CA THR A 72 13.63 3.56 4.47
C THR A 72 12.19 3.07 4.50
N ILE A 73 11.48 3.27 5.62
CA ILE A 73 10.06 2.88 5.77
C ILE A 73 9.08 3.74 4.95
N ALA A 74 9.54 4.84 4.33
CA ALA A 74 8.77 5.64 3.38
C ALA A 74 8.99 5.19 1.94
N LYS A 75 10.16 4.63 1.61
CA LYS A 75 10.58 4.25 0.26
C LYS A 75 10.39 2.77 -0.04
N GLU A 76 10.67 1.90 0.92
CA GLU A 76 10.63 0.45 0.76
C GLU A 76 9.22 -0.11 1.04
N GLU A 77 8.80 -1.09 0.24
CA GLU A 77 7.56 -1.81 0.50
C GLU A 77 7.74 -2.80 1.66
N ILE A 78 7.13 -2.52 2.82
CA ILE A 78 7.22 -3.37 4.01
C ILE A 78 6.43 -4.67 3.83
N PHE A 79 5.31 -4.62 3.14
CA PHE A 79 4.38 -5.74 2.89
C PHE A 79 3.85 -6.38 4.18
N GLY A 80 3.43 -5.54 5.11
CA GLY A 80 2.95 -5.93 6.44
C GLY A 80 1.98 -4.92 7.05
N PRO A 81 1.46 -5.18 8.27
CA PRO A 81 0.51 -4.30 8.93
C PRO A 81 1.21 -3.07 9.57
N VAL A 82 1.95 -2.33 8.76
CA VAL A 82 2.70 -1.14 9.17
C VAL A 82 2.23 0.06 8.36
N LEU A 83 1.99 1.17 9.05
CA LEU A 83 1.58 2.44 8.46
C LEU A 83 2.62 3.52 8.80
N SER A 84 3.18 4.15 7.78
CA SER A 84 4.04 5.32 7.89
C SER A 84 3.23 6.58 7.56
N ILE A 85 3.25 7.57 8.46
CA ILE A 85 2.53 8.83 8.31
C ILE A 85 3.54 9.95 8.09
N ILE A 86 3.49 10.54 6.89
CA ILE A 86 4.30 11.69 6.50
C ILE A 86 3.42 12.93 6.54
N LYS A 87 3.91 14.02 7.12
CA LYS A 87 3.24 15.32 7.10
C LYS A 87 3.62 16.06 5.81
N TYR A 88 2.76 16.94 5.39
CA TYR A 88 3.01 17.86 4.29
C TYR A 88 2.45 19.25 4.65
N ASP A 89 3.00 20.30 4.06
CA ASP A 89 2.60 21.68 4.33
C ASP A 89 1.58 22.21 3.31
N ASN A 90 1.56 21.61 2.10
CA ASN A 90 0.64 22.00 1.04
C ASN A 90 0.35 20.83 0.08
N GLU A 91 -0.66 20.98 -0.76
CA GLU A 91 -1.11 19.92 -1.66
C GLU A 91 -0.07 19.50 -2.71
N ASP A 92 0.68 20.45 -3.25
CA ASP A 92 1.69 20.13 -4.26
C ASP A 92 2.80 19.26 -3.67
N GLU A 93 3.23 19.54 -2.45
CA GLU A 93 4.16 18.71 -1.69
C GLU A 93 3.58 17.32 -1.41
N ALA A 94 2.30 17.23 -1.03
CA ALA A 94 1.65 15.93 -0.81
C ALA A 94 1.64 15.08 -2.08
N ILE A 95 1.41 15.68 -3.24
CA ILE A 95 1.44 15.01 -4.55
C ILE A 95 2.87 14.59 -4.92
N GLU A 96 3.85 15.43 -4.66
CA GLU A 96 5.26 15.13 -4.88
C GLU A 96 5.70 13.93 -4.04
N ILE A 97 5.45 13.95 -2.73
CA ILE A 97 5.74 12.85 -1.80
C ILE A 97 5.04 11.55 -2.26
N ALA A 98 3.75 11.62 -2.60
CA ALA A 98 2.99 10.45 -3.05
C ALA A 98 3.53 9.85 -4.35
N ASN A 99 4.16 10.65 -5.20
CA ASN A 99 4.76 10.22 -6.46
C ASN A 99 6.25 9.84 -6.34
N ASP A 100 6.92 10.22 -5.26
CA ASP A 100 8.34 9.97 -5.03
C ASP A 100 8.59 8.56 -4.45
N THR A 101 8.23 7.56 -5.23
CA THR A 101 8.41 6.14 -4.95
C THR A 101 8.69 5.38 -6.25
N GLU A 102 9.36 4.25 -6.16
CA GLU A 102 9.53 3.33 -7.30
C GLU A 102 8.24 2.59 -7.67
N TYR A 103 7.25 2.58 -6.80
CA TYR A 103 5.99 1.87 -6.96
C TYR A 103 4.88 2.77 -7.50
N GLY A 104 3.82 2.14 -7.97
CA GLY A 104 2.65 2.84 -8.50
C GLY A 104 1.47 1.89 -8.76
N LEU A 105 1.17 0.98 -7.83
CA LEU A 105 0.05 0.07 -7.98
C LEU A 105 -1.28 0.76 -7.70
N ALA A 106 -1.42 1.35 -6.53
CA ALA A 106 -2.64 2.00 -6.10
C ALA A 106 -2.37 3.26 -5.28
N GLY A 107 -3.23 4.26 -5.45
CA GLY A 107 -3.30 5.46 -4.62
C GLY A 107 -4.69 5.63 -4.01
N TYR A 108 -4.75 6.40 -2.94
CA TYR A 108 -6.01 6.73 -2.26
C TYR A 108 -6.07 8.23 -1.99
N VAL A 109 -7.19 8.87 -2.34
CA VAL A 109 -7.42 10.28 -2.10
C VAL A 109 -8.71 10.44 -1.30
N GLN A 110 -8.65 11.18 -0.21
CA GLN A 110 -9.80 11.49 0.63
C GLN A 110 -10.02 13.01 0.64
N GLY A 111 -11.22 13.46 0.31
CA GLY A 111 -11.51 14.89 0.29
C GLY A 111 -12.84 15.23 -0.37
N GLU A 112 -13.03 16.53 -0.66
CA GLU A 112 -14.19 16.99 -1.44
C GLU A 112 -14.16 16.30 -2.81
N PRO A 113 -15.31 15.76 -3.32
CA PRO A 113 -15.31 14.85 -4.46
C PRO A 113 -14.69 15.39 -5.75
N GLU A 114 -14.97 16.63 -6.13
CA GLU A 114 -14.44 17.21 -7.37
C GLU A 114 -12.95 17.54 -7.24
N HIS A 115 -12.57 18.11 -6.11
CA HIS A 115 -11.15 18.38 -5.81
C HIS A 115 -10.32 17.09 -5.71
N ALA A 116 -10.86 16.06 -5.06
CA ALA A 116 -10.21 14.76 -4.99
C ALA A 116 -9.98 14.10 -6.36
N LYS A 117 -10.86 14.34 -7.34
CA LYS A 117 -10.65 13.89 -8.73
C LYS A 117 -9.48 14.62 -9.40
N GLU A 118 -9.32 15.92 -9.12
CA GLU A 118 -8.20 16.70 -9.66
C GLU A 118 -6.86 16.20 -9.09
N VAL A 119 -6.80 15.97 -7.78
CA VAL A 119 -5.63 15.40 -7.11
C VAL A 119 -5.34 13.99 -7.65
N ALA A 120 -6.36 13.15 -7.78
CA ALA A 120 -6.21 11.78 -8.25
C ALA A 120 -5.57 11.70 -9.65
N ARG A 121 -5.85 12.65 -10.55
CA ARG A 121 -5.22 12.72 -11.88
C ARG A 121 -3.71 12.99 -11.83
N LYS A 122 -3.22 13.60 -10.74
CA LYS A 122 -1.80 13.91 -10.54
C LYS A 122 -1.03 12.75 -9.88
N ILE A 123 -1.72 11.79 -9.27
CA ILE A 123 -1.10 10.62 -8.62
C ILE A 123 -0.70 9.59 -9.67
N ARG A 124 0.56 9.20 -9.69
CA ARG A 124 1.14 8.26 -10.65
C ARG A 124 1.01 6.81 -10.18
N ALA A 125 -0.23 6.30 -10.19
CA ALA A 125 -0.56 4.92 -9.87
C ALA A 125 -1.53 4.35 -10.91
N GLY A 126 -1.53 3.03 -11.07
CA GLY A 126 -2.39 2.33 -12.02
C GLY A 126 -3.88 2.45 -11.68
N GLN A 127 -4.18 2.69 -10.41
CA GLN A 127 -5.52 3.05 -9.96
C GLN A 127 -5.44 4.06 -8.81
N VAL A 128 -6.43 4.95 -8.74
CA VAL A 128 -6.60 5.85 -7.59
C VAL A 128 -8.03 5.76 -7.09
N ILE A 129 -8.18 5.42 -5.82
CA ILE A 129 -9.49 5.25 -5.17
C ILE A 129 -9.82 6.53 -4.40
N ILE A 130 -10.95 7.15 -4.74
CA ILE A 130 -11.42 8.37 -4.11
C ILE A 130 -12.49 8.03 -3.06
N ASN A 131 -12.35 8.55 -1.85
CA ASN A 131 -13.32 8.46 -0.76
C ASN A 131 -13.81 7.02 -0.49
N GLY A 132 -12.92 6.03 -0.64
CA GLY A 132 -13.26 4.63 -0.40
C GLY A 132 -14.20 4.02 -1.44
N GLY A 133 -14.26 4.57 -2.64
CA GLY A 133 -15.07 4.05 -3.74
C GLY A 133 -14.76 2.58 -4.05
N ALA A 134 -15.78 1.80 -4.39
CA ALA A 134 -15.62 0.41 -4.76
C ALA A 134 -15.01 0.29 -6.16
N ARG A 135 -14.09 -0.67 -6.34
CA ARG A 135 -13.57 -1.01 -7.65
C ARG A 135 -14.66 -1.70 -8.48
N GLY A 136 -14.99 -1.14 -9.65
CA GLY A 136 -15.83 -1.82 -10.62
C GLY A 136 -15.07 -2.95 -11.32
N THR A 137 -15.75 -4.06 -11.65
CA THR A 137 -15.15 -5.21 -12.35
C THR A 137 -14.66 -4.88 -13.76
N GLY A 138 -15.19 -3.82 -14.38
CA GLY A 138 -14.74 -3.32 -15.69
C GLY A 138 -13.54 -2.38 -15.63
N ALA A 139 -13.13 -1.94 -14.43
CA ALA A 139 -11.97 -1.07 -14.29
C ALA A 139 -10.67 -1.88 -14.38
N PRO A 140 -9.68 -1.45 -15.18
CA PRO A 140 -8.40 -2.15 -15.29
C PRO A 140 -7.66 -2.14 -13.97
N PHE A 141 -6.95 -3.23 -13.68
CA PHE A 141 -6.06 -3.37 -12.53
C PHE A 141 -4.63 -3.59 -13.02
N GLY A 142 -3.69 -2.89 -12.45
CA GLY A 142 -2.27 -2.99 -12.76
C GLY A 142 -1.52 -1.75 -12.31
N GLY A 143 -0.19 -1.80 -12.35
CA GLY A 143 0.66 -0.77 -11.78
C GLY A 143 1.32 0.15 -12.81
N TYR A 144 2.01 1.14 -12.27
CA TYR A 144 3.02 1.95 -12.94
C TYR A 144 4.37 1.62 -12.36
N LYS A 145 5.44 2.03 -13.01
CA LYS A 145 6.82 1.92 -12.53
C LYS A 145 7.18 0.46 -12.17
N SER A 146 7.84 0.21 -11.03
CA SER A 146 8.22 -1.13 -10.58
C SER A 146 7.05 -2.03 -10.15
N SER A 147 5.84 -1.47 -10.01
CA SER A 147 4.63 -2.28 -9.79
C SER A 147 4.12 -3.02 -11.02
N GLY A 148 4.78 -2.85 -12.18
CA GLY A 148 4.48 -3.55 -13.43
C GLY A 148 3.66 -2.73 -14.41
N ASN A 149 3.61 -3.16 -15.68
CA ASN A 149 2.99 -2.42 -16.79
C ASN A 149 1.74 -3.09 -17.34
N GLY A 150 1.54 -4.39 -17.12
CA GLY A 150 0.36 -5.13 -17.59
C GLY A 150 -0.93 -4.69 -16.92
N ARG A 151 -2.03 -5.10 -17.49
CA ARG A 151 -3.37 -4.86 -16.94
C ARG A 151 -4.16 -6.16 -16.84
N GLU A 152 -4.91 -6.26 -15.74
CA GLU A 152 -5.94 -7.26 -15.53
C GLU A 152 -7.30 -6.58 -15.50
N HIS A 153 -8.37 -7.33 -15.64
CA HIS A 153 -9.76 -6.88 -15.62
C HIS A 153 -10.16 -5.94 -16.77
N GLY A 154 -11.46 -5.94 -17.05
CA GLY A 154 -12.05 -5.13 -18.10
C GLY A 154 -11.54 -5.46 -19.50
N LEU A 155 -11.76 -4.53 -20.44
CA LEU A 155 -11.32 -4.68 -21.82
C LEU A 155 -9.78 -4.69 -21.93
N HIS A 156 -9.10 -3.83 -21.20
CA HIS A 156 -7.64 -3.77 -21.22
C HIS A 156 -6.99 -5.08 -20.75
N GLY A 157 -7.55 -5.72 -19.71
CA GLY A 157 -7.05 -7.03 -19.26
C GLY A 157 -7.32 -8.14 -20.28
N LEU A 158 -8.42 -8.07 -21.03
CA LEU A 158 -8.68 -9.00 -22.12
C LEU A 158 -7.69 -8.81 -23.28
N GLU A 159 -7.39 -7.56 -23.64
CA GLU A 159 -6.44 -7.24 -24.72
C GLU A 159 -5.05 -7.80 -24.48
N GLU A 160 -4.58 -7.81 -23.22
CA GLU A 160 -3.29 -8.42 -22.84
C GLU A 160 -3.24 -9.95 -23.09
N CYS A 161 -4.39 -10.59 -23.20
CA CYS A 161 -4.50 -12.05 -23.46
C CYS A 161 -4.74 -12.38 -24.94
N LEU A 162 -4.82 -11.39 -25.83
CA LEU A 162 -5.12 -11.58 -27.25
C LEU A 162 -3.89 -11.36 -28.14
N GLU A 163 -3.75 -12.20 -29.14
CA GLU A 163 -2.77 -11.98 -30.21
C GLU A 163 -3.34 -11.07 -31.30
N THR A 164 -2.72 -9.91 -31.47
CA THR A 164 -3.10 -8.96 -32.53
C THR A 164 -2.42 -9.33 -33.85
N LYS A 165 -3.20 -9.49 -34.92
CA LYS A 165 -2.70 -9.74 -36.28
C LYS A 165 -3.16 -8.67 -37.25
N ALA A 166 -2.23 -8.04 -37.96
CA ALA A 166 -2.55 -7.21 -39.12
C ALA A 166 -2.55 -8.07 -40.39
N VAL A 167 -3.64 -7.96 -41.18
CA VAL A 167 -3.70 -8.52 -42.52
C VAL A 167 -3.71 -7.36 -43.52
N ILE A 168 -2.63 -7.27 -44.30
CA ILE A 168 -2.42 -6.21 -45.28
C ILE A 168 -2.63 -6.83 -46.68
N ALA A 169 -3.62 -6.34 -47.42
CA ALA A 169 -3.85 -6.72 -48.80
C ALA A 169 -3.44 -5.57 -49.74
N PRO A 170 -3.08 -5.86 -51.02
CA PRO A 170 -2.77 -4.83 -52.00
C PRO A 170 -3.94 -3.93 -52.35
#